data_8102208340313ba2d1d991af744efeac
#
_entry.id   8102208340313ba2d1d991af744efeac
#
_cell.length_a   1.000
_cell.length_b   1.000
_cell.length_c   1.000
_cell.angle_alpha   90.00
_cell.angle_beta   90.00
_cell.angle_gamma   90.00
#
_symmetry.space_group_name_H-M   'P 1'
#
loop_
_entity.id
_entity.type
_entity.pdbx_description
1 polymer ?
#
loop_
_entity_poly.entity_id
_entity_poly.type
_entity_poly.pdbx_seq_one_letter_code
_entity_poly.pdbx_strand_id
1 'polypeptide(L)'
;MSAPLDPPQLARFPLETRDAYRRYRATGDAAAAQLIVLSAVREHCPRKILLSDDPAQIASLRLLKDLGYDSLAIAEIIFFLEDLFEVSIRTREIQPIATVGELRAFVAKKLAEKSLAA
;
A
#
# COMPACT_ATOMS: atom_id res chain seq x y z
N MET A 1 -13.66 -25.11 -9.65
CA MET A 1 -12.58 -24.41 -9.06
C MET A 1 -13.05 -23.22 -8.30
N SER A 2 -12.37 -22.90 -7.35
CA SER A 2 -12.73 -21.79 -6.51
C SER A 2 -12.22 -20.49 -7.08
N ALA A 3 -12.86 -19.42 -6.71
CA ALA A 3 -12.31 -18.10 -6.94
C ALA A 3 -10.95 -17.99 -6.26
N PRO A 4 -10.09 -17.11 -6.74
CA PRO A 4 -8.84 -16.85 -6.05
C PRO A 4 -9.14 -16.49 -4.60
N LEU A 5 -8.46 -17.14 -3.69
CA LEU A 5 -8.62 -16.84 -2.29
C LEU A 5 -7.87 -15.55 -1.96
N ASP A 6 -8.39 -14.82 -0.99
CA ASP A 6 -7.68 -13.66 -0.49
C ASP A 6 -6.38 -14.13 0.14
N PRO A 7 -5.28 -13.40 -0.07
CA PRO A 7 -4.03 -13.76 0.60
C PRO A 7 -4.18 -13.58 2.10
N PRO A 8 -3.45 -14.39 2.89
CA PRO A 8 -3.55 -14.28 4.35
C PRO A 8 -3.29 -12.88 4.89
N GLN A 9 -2.47 -12.11 4.18
CA GLN A 9 -2.15 -10.75 4.58
C GLN A 9 -3.38 -9.85 4.65
N LEU A 10 -4.42 -10.17 3.88
CA LEU A 10 -5.63 -9.35 3.82
C LEU A 10 -6.76 -9.84 4.72
N ALA A 11 -6.53 -10.89 5.50
CA ALA A 11 -7.59 -11.49 6.31
C ALA A 11 -8.25 -10.49 7.28
N ARG A 12 -7.48 -9.53 7.79
CA ARG A 12 -7.98 -8.54 8.75
C ARG A 12 -8.45 -7.25 8.09
N PHE A 13 -8.33 -7.15 6.79
CA PHE A 13 -8.70 -5.93 6.09
C PHE A 13 -10.19 -5.90 5.79
N PRO A 14 -10.77 -4.70 5.63
CA PRO A 14 -12.18 -4.59 5.27
C PRO A 14 -12.47 -5.27 3.94
N LEU A 15 -13.73 -5.65 3.76
CA LEU A 15 -14.17 -6.28 2.52
C LEU A 15 -13.84 -5.42 1.30
N GLU A 16 -13.98 -4.10 1.42
CA GLU A 16 -13.66 -3.17 0.34
C GLU A 16 -12.22 -3.35 -0.14
N THR A 17 -11.27 -3.51 0.79
CA THR A 17 -9.86 -3.71 0.44
C THR A 17 -9.65 -5.05 -0.23
N ARG A 18 -10.29 -6.09 0.29
CA ARG A 18 -10.18 -7.43 -0.31
C ARG A 18 -10.80 -7.47 -1.70
N ASP A 19 -11.91 -6.79 -1.91
CA ASP A 19 -12.51 -6.68 -3.24
C ASP A 19 -11.61 -5.90 -4.19
N ALA A 20 -10.95 -4.85 -3.70
CA ALA A 20 -9.98 -4.10 -4.51
C ALA A 20 -8.83 -4.99 -4.95
N TYR A 21 -8.35 -5.86 -4.07
CA TYR A 21 -7.26 -6.77 -4.42
C TYR A 21 -7.70 -7.74 -5.51
N ARG A 22 -8.91 -8.30 -5.42
CA ARG A 22 -9.44 -9.18 -6.44
C ARG A 22 -9.53 -8.47 -7.78
N ARG A 23 -10.01 -7.23 -7.78
CA ARG A 23 -10.14 -6.40 -8.98
C ARG A 23 -8.76 -6.11 -9.57
N TYR A 24 -7.79 -5.77 -8.73
CA TYR A 24 -6.43 -5.53 -9.18
C TYR A 24 -5.83 -6.79 -9.82
N ARG A 25 -6.00 -7.94 -9.20
CA ARG A 25 -5.47 -9.20 -9.74
C ARG A 25 -6.14 -9.58 -11.07
N ALA A 26 -7.42 -9.28 -11.19
CA ALA A 26 -8.17 -9.65 -12.40
C ALA A 26 -7.90 -8.70 -13.57
N THR A 27 -7.72 -7.41 -13.30
CA THR A 27 -7.71 -6.40 -14.36
C THR A 27 -6.47 -5.51 -14.38
N GLY A 28 -5.67 -5.51 -13.31
CA GLY A 28 -4.54 -4.57 -13.19
C GLY A 28 -4.99 -3.15 -12.87
N ASP A 29 -6.20 -2.97 -12.35
CA ASP A 29 -6.77 -1.65 -12.08
C ASP A 29 -5.89 -0.85 -11.11
N ALA A 30 -5.34 0.25 -11.61
CA ALA A 30 -4.46 1.12 -10.82
C ALA A 30 -5.19 1.76 -9.64
N ALA A 31 -6.45 2.12 -9.80
CA ALA A 31 -7.22 2.71 -8.71
C ALA A 31 -7.41 1.70 -7.57
N ALA A 32 -7.65 0.43 -7.92
CA ALA A 32 -7.76 -0.63 -6.92
C ALA A 32 -6.44 -0.80 -6.16
N ALA A 33 -5.31 -0.77 -6.87
CA ALA A 33 -4.00 -0.87 -6.23
C ALA A 33 -3.77 0.29 -5.25
N GLN A 34 -4.16 1.50 -5.63
CA GLN A 34 -4.00 2.67 -4.76
C GLN A 34 -4.87 2.57 -3.50
N LEU A 35 -6.06 2.02 -3.62
CA LEU A 35 -6.90 1.80 -2.46
C LEU A 35 -6.24 0.82 -1.49
N ILE A 36 -5.61 -0.21 -2.02
CA ILE A 36 -4.90 -1.19 -1.19
C ILE A 36 -3.74 -0.53 -0.45
N VAL A 37 -2.98 0.35 -1.12
CA VAL A 37 -1.87 1.06 -0.48
C VAL A 37 -2.38 1.92 0.67
N LEU A 38 -3.47 2.65 0.47
CA LEU A 38 -4.05 3.46 1.53
C LEU A 38 -4.51 2.59 2.71
N SER A 39 -5.12 1.45 2.42
CA SER A 39 -5.53 0.53 3.48
C SER A 39 -4.33 0.01 4.26
N ALA A 40 -3.23 -0.29 3.58
CA ALA A 40 -2.01 -0.74 4.22
C ALA A 40 -1.43 0.36 5.14
N VAL A 41 -1.44 1.61 4.67
CA VAL A 41 -0.98 2.74 5.48
C VAL A 41 -1.81 2.84 6.76
N ARG A 42 -3.13 2.73 6.64
CA ARG A 42 -4.02 2.79 7.81
C ARG A 42 -3.76 1.65 8.79
N GLU A 43 -3.59 0.45 8.27
CA GLU A 43 -3.42 -0.74 9.12
C GLU A 43 -2.10 -0.69 9.88
N HIS A 44 -1.04 -0.18 9.28
CA HIS A 44 0.28 -0.13 9.90
C HIS A 44 0.56 1.19 10.62
N CYS A 45 -0.36 2.13 10.58
CA CYS A 45 -0.15 3.47 11.13
C CYS A 45 -0.21 3.48 12.65
N PRO A 46 0.86 3.91 13.33
CA PRO A 46 0.84 4.02 14.80
C PRO A 46 -0.14 5.09 15.33
N ARG A 47 -0.38 6.14 14.54
CA ARG A 47 -1.27 7.24 14.95
C ARG A 47 -2.53 7.27 14.09
N LYS A 48 -3.36 6.27 14.23
CA LYS A 48 -4.55 6.09 13.38
C LYS A 48 -5.55 7.23 13.45
N ILE A 49 -5.59 7.92 14.58
CA ILE A 49 -6.55 9.01 14.80
C ILE A 49 -6.33 10.20 13.86
N LEU A 50 -5.15 10.32 13.28
CA LEU A 50 -4.84 11.41 12.36
C LEU A 50 -5.31 11.14 10.93
N LEU A 51 -5.79 9.94 10.64
CA LEU A 51 -6.16 9.58 9.29
C LEU A 51 -7.56 10.10 8.95
N SER A 52 -7.63 10.89 7.89
CA SER A 52 -8.87 11.38 7.31
C SER A 52 -9.37 10.38 6.27
N ASP A 53 -10.65 10.50 5.90
CA ASP A 53 -11.19 9.74 4.79
C ASP A 53 -10.93 10.41 3.44
N ASP A 54 -10.45 11.64 3.46
CA ASP A 54 -10.16 12.38 2.24
C ASP A 54 -8.78 12.01 1.71
N PRO A 55 -8.70 11.33 0.53
CA PRO A 55 -7.40 10.91 -0.03
C PRO A 55 -6.43 12.06 -0.26
N ALA A 56 -6.93 13.25 -0.59
CA ALA A 56 -6.07 14.40 -0.84
C ALA A 56 -5.40 14.86 0.46
N GLN A 57 -6.12 14.83 1.57
CA GLN A 57 -5.55 15.17 2.87
C GLN A 57 -4.54 14.12 3.32
N ILE A 58 -4.88 12.85 3.12
CA ILE A 58 -3.97 11.76 3.49
C ILE A 58 -2.67 11.86 2.71
N ALA A 59 -2.73 12.21 1.43
CA ALA A 59 -1.56 12.25 0.57
C ALA A 59 -0.48 13.20 1.08
N SER A 60 -0.85 14.28 1.74
CA SER A 60 0.10 15.26 2.25
C SER A 60 0.70 14.89 3.61
N LEU A 61 0.16 13.88 4.29
CA LEU A 61 0.66 13.47 5.60
C LEU A 61 2.02 12.82 5.50
N ARG A 62 2.91 13.20 6.40
CA ARG A 62 4.26 12.65 6.45
C ARG A 62 4.27 11.40 7.30
N LEU A 63 4.90 10.35 6.78
CA LEU A 63 4.90 9.06 7.46
C LEU A 63 5.52 9.14 8.86
N LEU A 64 6.71 9.74 8.95
CA LEU A 64 7.41 9.80 10.23
C LEU A 64 6.79 10.82 11.19
N LYS A 65 6.60 12.05 10.71
CA LYS A 65 6.21 13.15 11.59
C LYS A 65 4.74 13.18 11.93
N ASP A 66 3.90 12.93 10.92
CA ASP A 66 2.45 13.05 11.11
C ASP A 66 1.82 11.75 11.56
N LEU A 67 2.23 10.62 10.98
CA LEU A 67 1.61 9.33 11.26
C LEU A 67 2.37 8.51 12.29
N GLY A 68 3.54 8.95 12.69
CA GLY A 68 4.30 8.30 13.74
C GLY A 68 5.00 7.02 13.33
N TYR A 69 5.20 6.81 12.03
CA TYR A 69 5.98 5.66 11.58
C TYR A 69 7.41 5.76 12.06
N ASP A 70 7.95 4.66 12.53
CA ASP A 70 9.37 4.53 12.83
C ASP A 70 9.99 3.52 11.85
N SER A 71 11.28 3.20 12.06
CA SER A 71 11.98 2.28 11.16
C SER A 71 11.31 0.92 11.08
N LEU A 72 10.80 0.44 12.20
CA LEU A 72 10.15 -0.87 12.23
C LEU A 72 8.83 -0.84 11.48
N ALA A 73 8.01 0.18 11.70
CA ALA A 73 6.73 0.30 11.02
C ALA A 73 6.91 0.47 9.51
N ILE A 74 7.93 1.23 9.11
CA ILE A 74 8.26 1.39 7.69
C ILE A 74 8.65 0.02 7.10
N ALA A 75 9.50 -0.73 7.79
CA ALA A 75 9.91 -2.05 7.31
C ALA A 75 8.71 -2.98 7.17
N GLU A 76 7.80 -2.95 8.13
CA GLU A 76 6.62 -3.81 8.10
C GLU A 76 5.71 -3.52 6.92
N ILE A 77 5.43 -2.24 6.64
CA ILE A 77 4.57 -1.90 5.50
C ILE A 77 5.25 -2.23 4.18
N ILE A 78 6.57 -2.04 4.09
CA ILE A 78 7.31 -2.38 2.88
C ILE A 78 7.27 -3.89 2.61
N PHE A 79 7.51 -4.72 3.62
CA PHE A 79 7.41 -6.16 3.47
C PHE A 79 6.00 -6.59 3.07
N PHE A 80 4.99 -5.96 3.67
CA PHE A 80 3.61 -6.24 3.32
C PHE A 80 3.35 -5.96 1.83
N LEU A 81 3.79 -4.81 1.35
CA LEU A 81 3.58 -4.42 -0.05
C LEU A 81 4.37 -5.31 -1.01
N GLU A 82 5.61 -5.67 -0.64
CA GLU A 82 6.41 -6.58 -1.46
C GLU A 82 5.72 -7.93 -1.63
N ASP A 83 5.24 -8.49 -0.52
CA ASP A 83 4.59 -9.79 -0.56
C ASP A 83 3.27 -9.73 -1.32
N LEU A 84 2.48 -8.71 -1.07
CA LEU A 84 1.15 -8.63 -1.65
C LEU A 84 1.20 -8.40 -3.15
N PHE A 85 2.05 -7.49 -3.60
CA PHE A 85 2.14 -7.14 -5.01
C PHE A 85 3.24 -7.90 -5.75
N GLU A 86 4.01 -8.71 -5.04
CA GLU A 86 5.10 -9.48 -5.64
C GLU A 86 6.10 -8.59 -6.37
N VAL A 87 6.53 -7.54 -5.68
CA VAL A 87 7.54 -6.60 -6.19
C VAL A 87 8.71 -6.56 -5.21
N SER A 88 9.87 -6.13 -5.71
CA SER A 88 11.06 -5.97 -4.89
C SER A 88 11.28 -4.49 -4.60
N ILE A 89 11.42 -4.16 -3.33
CA ILE A 89 11.58 -2.77 -2.89
C ILE A 89 12.87 -2.68 -2.07
N ARG A 90 13.82 -1.88 -2.55
CA ARG A 90 15.09 -1.72 -1.85
C ARG A 90 15.04 -0.57 -0.86
N THR A 91 15.81 -0.67 0.21
CA THR A 91 15.86 0.37 1.24
C THR A 91 16.16 1.75 0.66
N ARG A 92 17.11 1.83 -0.28
CA ARG A 92 17.47 3.13 -0.88
C ARG A 92 16.34 3.75 -1.68
N GLU A 93 15.40 2.93 -2.17
CA GLU A 93 14.26 3.45 -2.91
C GLU A 93 13.23 4.08 -1.99
N ILE A 94 13.20 3.64 -0.74
CA ILE A 94 12.24 4.13 0.26
C ILE A 94 12.76 5.38 0.97
N GLN A 95 14.08 5.53 1.11
CA GLN A 95 14.65 6.65 1.84
C GLN A 95 14.13 8.03 1.44
N PRO A 96 13.94 8.35 0.14
CA PRO A 96 13.42 9.67 -0.23
C PRO A 96 11.92 9.82 -0.03
N ILE A 97 11.21 8.75 0.30
CA ILE A 97 9.75 8.80 0.44
C ILE A 97 9.40 9.34 1.81
N ALA A 98 8.71 10.48 1.83
CA ALA A 98 8.37 11.15 3.08
C ALA A 98 6.86 11.16 3.36
N THR A 99 6.03 11.21 2.32
CA THR A 99 4.58 11.36 2.48
C THR A 99 3.83 10.14 1.95
N VAL A 100 2.57 10.02 2.36
CA VAL A 100 1.68 8.97 1.85
C VAL A 100 1.54 9.08 0.34
N GLY A 101 1.41 10.30 -0.18
CA GLY A 101 1.30 10.51 -1.63
C GLY A 101 2.51 10.01 -2.39
N GLU A 102 3.70 10.25 -1.84
CA GLU A 102 4.93 9.76 -2.44
C GLU A 102 5.01 8.24 -2.41
N LEU A 103 4.55 7.62 -1.32
CA LEU A 103 4.51 6.17 -1.24
C LEU A 103 3.55 5.59 -2.29
N ARG A 104 2.38 6.19 -2.44
CA ARG A 104 1.41 5.76 -3.44
C ARG A 104 1.98 5.85 -4.85
N ALA A 105 2.63 6.96 -5.15
CA ALA A 105 3.25 7.18 -6.46
C ALA A 105 4.37 6.15 -6.70
N PHE A 106 5.16 5.86 -5.68
CA PHE A 106 6.22 4.88 -5.77
C PHE A 106 5.68 3.49 -6.09
N VAL A 107 4.62 3.07 -5.39
CA VAL A 107 4.01 1.76 -5.64
C VAL A 107 3.43 1.71 -7.05
N ALA A 108 2.76 2.78 -7.48
CA ALA A 108 2.22 2.84 -8.85
C ALA A 108 3.31 2.65 -9.89
N LYS A 109 4.46 3.27 -9.67
CA LYS A 109 5.62 3.13 -10.57
C LYS A 109 6.12 1.69 -10.59
N LYS A 110 6.24 1.06 -9.42
CA LYS A 110 6.70 -0.33 -9.33
C LYS A 110 5.76 -1.27 -10.06
N LEU A 111 4.46 -1.07 -9.90
CA LEU A 111 3.48 -1.92 -10.56
C LEU A 111 3.49 -1.72 -12.08
N ALA A 112 3.68 -0.49 -12.54
CA ALA A 112 3.80 -0.21 -13.97
C ALA A 112 5.04 -0.89 -14.55
N GLU A 113 6.16 -0.84 -13.85
CA GLU A 113 7.39 -1.49 -14.29
C GLU A 113 7.22 -3.00 -14.36
N LYS A 114 6.55 -3.58 -13.36
CA LYS A 114 6.28 -5.01 -13.35
C LYS A 114 5.42 -5.43 -14.52
N SER A 115 4.39 -4.64 -14.83
CA SER A 115 3.50 -4.92 -15.96
C SER A 115 4.25 -4.90 -17.29
N LEU A 116 5.17 -3.94 -17.45
CA LEU A 116 5.97 -3.85 -18.67
C LEU A 116 6.98 -4.99 -18.80
N ALA A 117 7.45 -5.51 -17.68
CA ALA A 117 8.43 -6.59 -17.67
C ALA A 117 7.81 -7.96 -17.93
N ALA A 118 6.52 -8.08 -17.78
CA ALA A 118 5.82 -9.38 -17.89
C ALA A 118 5.74 -9.91 -19.33
#